data_f597a6ea3c7bfe623f0d3e0f7c2353ad
#
_entry.id   f597a6ea3c7bfe623f0d3e0f7c2353ad
#
_cell.length_a   1.000
_cell.length_b   1.000
_cell.length_c   1.000
_cell.angle_alpha   90.00
_cell.angle_beta   90.00
_cell.angle_gamma   90.00
#
_symmetry.space_group_name_H-M   'P 1'
#
loop_
_entity.id
_entity.type
_entity.pdbx_description
1 polymer ?
#
loop_
_entity_poly.entity_id
_entity_poly.type
_entity_poly.pdbx_seq_one_letter_code
_entity_poly.pdbx_strand_id
1 'polypeptide(L)'
;YYLFAVLCTATLFTSCSDDDDEVKYPIDTELAGGYVGNLSVNVDGNQMGTTENQKITISQSNKETNQIALSLKNFTFLVNVGDIEVDPCTVKAIDGGYAFEGQQNLDLVQPLGNCPVSISGTVKGSNINIEIGVKVGAPLNQNVKATFVGRKLTGSESSEAKIISFILDDDIVTEQPIINEEEGIVTFKVSDAAVDDDLSGMIPTIVVSSKAKITPASGVAQDFSNGKKVEYTVTAEDGTTKKYSVFIAGSSDYYSFETWKSLNDGAFEEPDGGWATSNTGVWFIKTVYPDVYNGDYPVVKSEDAKDGAVGVKLITLDTKGQAGADWDFIKIPAIPKVTSGSLFLGTFETDIQNTLNSTKFGNPYYSKPISVQFSYKYTPGAVYYTCPDPVKAEAVTEDPNTTDECSVTAVIYEVPYWETVDPDDANNKAYDKRLTGANLYTNTDQVIAMATFSSGVQEDYKDITLTLNYEKDYDPTKKYRFAIVFSSSKNGDKFSGAPGSTLIVDNVKVVAEK
;
A
#
# COMPACT_ATOMS: atom_id res chain seq x y z
N TYR A 1 6.76 -74.50 -59.83
CA TYR A 1 5.46 -74.52 -60.56
C TYR A 1 4.66 -73.27 -60.21
N TYR A 2 4.39 -72.47 -61.30
CA TYR A 2 3.41 -71.36 -61.43
C TYR A 2 3.50 -70.17 -60.44
N LEU A 3 4.11 -69.21 -60.83
CA LEU A 3 3.92 -67.87 -61.40
C LEU A 3 2.43 -67.46 -61.42
N PHE A 4 2.08 -66.50 -60.55
CA PHE A 4 0.96 -65.57 -60.79
C PHE A 4 1.37 -64.15 -60.40
N ALA A 5 1.58 -63.35 -61.43
CA ALA A 5 1.78 -61.93 -61.30
C ALA A 5 0.40 -61.27 -60.98
N VAL A 6 0.28 -60.53 -59.91
CA VAL A 6 -0.79 -59.61 -59.72
C VAL A 6 -0.24 -58.18 -59.74
N LEU A 7 -0.60 -57.50 -60.76
CA LEU A 7 -0.36 -56.08 -61.00
C LEU A 7 -1.23 -55.29 -60.04
N CYS A 8 -0.68 -54.77 -58.94
CA CYS A 8 -1.33 -53.78 -58.12
C CYS A 8 -0.91 -52.40 -58.57
N THR A 9 -1.83 -51.65 -59.18
CA THR A 9 -1.71 -50.25 -59.49
C THR A 9 -1.61 -49.50 -58.18
N ALA A 10 -0.45 -48.93 -57.88
CA ALA A 10 -0.26 -47.98 -56.79
C ALA A 10 -0.93 -46.66 -57.19
N THR A 11 -2.08 -46.40 -56.60
CA THR A 11 -2.63 -45.06 -56.55
C THR A 11 -1.78 -44.27 -55.55
N LEU A 12 -0.98 -43.36 -56.05
CA LEU A 12 -0.31 -42.35 -55.26
C LEU A 12 -1.37 -41.44 -54.66
N PHE A 13 -1.71 -41.72 -53.40
CA PHE A 13 -2.31 -40.66 -52.55
C PHE A 13 -1.19 -39.69 -52.24
N THR A 14 -1.14 -38.58 -52.94
CA THR A 14 -0.48 -37.36 -52.45
C THR A 14 -1.24 -36.91 -51.24
N SER A 15 -0.76 -37.33 -50.08
CA SER A 15 -1.09 -36.64 -48.82
C SER A 15 -0.49 -35.25 -48.95
N CYS A 16 -1.32 -34.24 -49.22
CA CYS A 16 -1.01 -32.89 -48.83
C CYS A 16 -0.97 -32.91 -47.29
N SER A 17 0.20 -33.02 -46.71
CA SER A 17 0.45 -32.50 -45.40
C SER A 17 0.33 -30.98 -45.56
N ASP A 18 -0.76 -30.42 -45.12
CA ASP A 18 -0.78 -29.03 -44.73
C ASP A 18 0.18 -28.93 -43.51
N ASP A 19 1.47 -28.81 -43.82
CA ASP A 19 2.40 -28.18 -42.90
C ASP A 19 1.97 -26.70 -42.89
N ASP A 20 1.04 -26.36 -41.98
CA ASP A 20 0.89 -25.00 -41.51
C ASP A 20 2.24 -24.67 -40.83
N ASP A 21 3.19 -24.16 -41.61
CA ASP A 21 4.42 -23.56 -41.10
C ASP A 21 3.97 -22.41 -40.19
N GLU A 22 3.90 -22.68 -38.88
CA GLU A 22 3.57 -21.69 -37.86
C GLU A 22 4.58 -20.54 -38.01
N VAL A 23 4.10 -19.39 -38.45
CA VAL A 23 4.93 -18.19 -38.66
C VAL A 23 5.62 -17.83 -37.36
N LYS A 24 6.92 -18.06 -37.27
CA LYS A 24 7.72 -17.71 -36.09
C LYS A 24 8.14 -16.24 -36.17
N TYR A 25 7.72 -15.45 -35.18
CA TYR A 25 8.13 -14.07 -35.05
C TYR A 25 9.43 -13.93 -34.26
N PRO A 26 10.34 -13.01 -34.64
CA PRO A 26 11.62 -12.80 -33.95
C PRO A 26 11.41 -11.96 -32.66
N ILE A 27 10.63 -12.51 -31.70
CA ILE A 27 10.23 -11.81 -30.52
C ILE A 27 11.43 -11.34 -29.71
N ASP A 28 12.35 -12.25 -29.40
CA ASP A 28 13.51 -11.95 -28.54
C ASP A 28 14.48 -10.92 -29.13
N THR A 29 14.57 -10.83 -30.44
CA THR A 29 15.55 -9.97 -31.11
C THR A 29 14.96 -8.63 -31.56
N GLU A 30 13.72 -8.64 -32.03
CA GLU A 30 13.14 -7.45 -32.64
C GLU A 30 12.09 -6.77 -31.73
N LEU A 31 11.26 -7.55 -31.03
CA LEU A 31 10.14 -7.02 -30.25
C LEU A 31 10.48 -6.88 -28.75
N ALA A 32 11.05 -7.91 -28.12
CA ALA A 32 11.31 -7.90 -26.69
C ALA A 32 12.29 -6.80 -26.27
N GLY A 33 12.06 -6.24 -25.09
CA GLY A 33 12.87 -5.21 -24.46
C GLY A 33 12.05 -4.11 -23.83
N GLY A 34 12.75 -3.15 -23.22
CA GLY A 34 12.16 -1.94 -22.68
C GLY A 34 11.97 -0.89 -23.76
N TYR A 35 10.86 -0.17 -23.66
CA TYR A 35 10.55 0.98 -24.48
C TYR A 35 10.26 2.16 -23.57
N VAL A 36 10.78 3.34 -23.90
CA VAL A 36 10.56 4.58 -23.16
C VAL A 36 9.88 5.60 -24.06
N GLY A 37 8.91 6.33 -23.53
CA GLY A 37 8.18 7.31 -24.31
C GLY A 37 7.16 8.10 -23.49
N ASN A 38 6.29 8.78 -24.20
CA ASN A 38 5.23 9.61 -23.62
C ASN A 38 3.92 8.86 -23.62
N LEU A 39 3.23 8.87 -22.49
CA LEU A 39 1.90 8.30 -22.32
C LEU A 39 0.88 9.43 -22.13
N SER A 40 -0.01 9.59 -23.08
CA SER A 40 -1.11 10.57 -23.04
C SER A 40 -2.40 9.87 -22.65
N VAL A 41 -3.13 10.42 -21.69
CA VAL A 41 -4.38 9.84 -21.17
C VAL A 41 -5.58 10.71 -21.51
N ASN A 42 -6.62 10.05 -21.97
CA ASN A 42 -7.93 10.63 -22.28
C ASN A 42 -9.02 9.86 -21.52
N VAL A 43 -9.93 10.59 -20.88
CA VAL A 43 -11.06 10.03 -20.14
C VAL A 43 -12.35 10.57 -20.77
N ASP A 44 -13.20 9.68 -21.26
CA ASP A 44 -14.48 10.00 -21.93
C ASP A 44 -14.36 11.09 -23.02
N GLY A 45 -13.25 11.07 -23.79
CA GLY A 45 -12.98 12.02 -24.87
C GLY A 45 -12.23 13.29 -24.45
N ASN A 46 -12.03 13.51 -23.14
CA ASN A 46 -11.29 14.67 -22.64
C ASN A 46 -9.83 14.32 -22.37
N GLN A 47 -8.90 15.09 -22.92
CA GLN A 47 -7.48 14.89 -22.64
C GLN A 47 -7.16 15.37 -21.23
N MET A 48 -6.61 14.47 -20.42
CA MET A 48 -6.30 14.71 -19.02
C MET A 48 -4.84 15.13 -18.79
N GLY A 49 -3.91 14.70 -19.68
CA GLY A 49 -2.51 15.05 -19.60
C GLY A 49 -1.59 14.03 -20.29
N THR A 50 -0.29 14.27 -20.16
CA THR A 50 0.77 13.42 -20.70
C THR A 50 1.85 13.25 -19.65
N THR A 51 2.27 12.01 -19.40
CA THR A 51 3.45 11.67 -18.59
C THR A 51 4.61 11.31 -19.52
N GLU A 52 5.78 11.85 -19.23
CA GLU A 52 7.01 11.64 -20.02
C GLU A 52 7.85 10.50 -19.41
N ASN A 53 8.77 9.95 -20.21
CA ASN A 53 9.70 8.89 -19.82
C ASN A 53 9.03 7.64 -19.25
N GLN A 54 7.79 7.36 -19.62
CA GLN A 54 7.12 6.13 -19.19
C GLN A 54 7.81 4.93 -19.81
N LYS A 55 7.97 3.84 -19.03
CA LYS A 55 8.59 2.61 -19.48
C LYS A 55 7.54 1.53 -19.68
N ILE A 56 7.51 0.98 -20.89
CA ILE A 56 6.74 -0.23 -21.20
C ILE A 56 7.73 -1.33 -21.54
N THR A 57 7.46 -2.56 -21.09
CA THR A 57 8.27 -3.73 -21.39
C THR A 57 7.47 -4.70 -22.25
N ILE A 58 8.09 -5.18 -23.33
CA ILE A 58 7.62 -6.31 -24.13
C ILE A 58 8.52 -7.50 -23.84
N SER A 59 7.92 -8.65 -23.58
CA SER A 59 8.59 -9.94 -23.44
C SER A 59 7.87 -11.02 -24.24
N GLN A 60 8.47 -12.18 -24.37
CA GLN A 60 7.76 -13.35 -24.89
C GLN A 60 6.63 -13.71 -23.90
N SER A 61 5.47 -14.11 -24.43
CA SER A 61 4.36 -14.60 -23.60
C SER A 61 4.75 -15.86 -22.84
N ASN A 62 4.32 -15.94 -21.59
CA ASN A 62 4.46 -17.17 -20.78
C ASN A 62 3.27 -18.14 -20.97
N LYS A 63 2.22 -17.70 -21.66
CA LYS A 63 0.97 -18.47 -21.86
C LYS A 63 0.89 -19.08 -23.25
N GLU A 64 1.37 -18.34 -24.25
CA GLU A 64 1.25 -18.73 -25.66
C GLU A 64 2.59 -18.57 -26.37
N THR A 65 2.99 -19.62 -27.08
CA THR A 65 4.21 -19.59 -27.92
C THR A 65 4.04 -18.60 -29.06
N ASN A 66 5.16 -17.96 -29.46
CA ASN A 66 5.19 -17.03 -30.59
C ASN A 66 4.27 -15.80 -30.45
N GLN A 67 3.95 -15.41 -29.21
CA GLN A 67 3.20 -14.22 -28.84
C GLN A 67 3.95 -13.42 -27.78
N ILE A 68 3.49 -12.20 -27.51
CA ILE A 68 4.15 -11.30 -26.55
C ILE A 68 3.30 -11.05 -25.32
N ALA A 69 3.95 -10.68 -24.22
CA ALA A 69 3.37 -10.03 -23.07
C ALA A 69 3.82 -8.57 -23.03
N LEU A 70 2.88 -7.67 -22.68
CA LEU A 70 3.13 -6.25 -22.49
C LEU A 70 2.91 -5.87 -21.05
N SER A 71 3.85 -5.14 -20.45
CA SER A 71 3.80 -4.72 -19.05
C SER A 71 4.15 -3.25 -18.89
N LEU A 72 3.30 -2.52 -18.17
CA LEU A 72 3.52 -1.17 -17.64
C LEU A 72 3.37 -1.26 -16.12
N LYS A 73 4.48 -1.11 -15.40
CA LYS A 73 4.52 -1.30 -13.94
C LYS A 73 4.35 0.02 -13.17
N ASN A 74 3.71 -0.07 -11.99
CA ASN A 74 3.52 1.03 -11.04
C ASN A 74 2.97 2.32 -11.69
N PHE A 75 2.06 2.17 -12.66
CA PHE A 75 1.53 3.30 -13.38
C PHE A 75 0.67 4.17 -12.46
N THR A 76 0.98 5.47 -12.44
CA THR A 76 0.22 6.48 -11.71
C THR A 76 -0.13 7.63 -12.65
N PHE A 77 -1.41 7.95 -12.74
CA PHE A 77 -1.91 9.11 -13.49
C PHE A 77 -3.16 9.63 -12.81
N LEU A 78 -3.11 10.83 -12.21
CA LEU A 78 -4.12 11.41 -11.32
C LEU A 78 -4.44 10.51 -10.10
N VAL A 79 -4.58 9.21 -10.33
CA VAL A 79 -4.74 8.16 -9.31
C VAL A 79 -3.70 7.07 -9.56
N ASN A 80 -3.39 6.29 -8.54
CA ASN A 80 -2.57 5.09 -8.70
C ASN A 80 -3.39 4.03 -9.45
N VAL A 81 -2.94 3.66 -10.66
CA VAL A 81 -3.58 2.63 -11.49
C VAL A 81 -3.02 1.24 -11.19
N GLY A 82 -1.76 1.20 -10.73
CA GLY A 82 -1.05 -0.05 -10.49
C GLY A 82 -0.38 -0.62 -11.74
N ASP A 83 -0.32 -1.95 -11.79
CA ASP A 83 0.31 -2.68 -12.88
C ASP A 83 -0.70 -2.99 -13.99
N ILE A 84 -0.35 -2.64 -15.23
CA ILE A 84 -1.06 -3.08 -16.43
C ILE A 84 -0.20 -4.14 -17.09
N GLU A 85 -0.67 -5.38 -17.09
CA GLU A 85 0.02 -6.50 -17.75
C GLU A 85 -0.98 -7.31 -18.56
N VAL A 86 -0.78 -7.38 -19.87
CA VAL A 86 -1.62 -8.15 -20.80
C VAL A 86 -0.77 -9.22 -21.45
N ASP A 87 -1.13 -10.47 -21.19
CA ASP A 87 -0.47 -11.68 -21.67
C ASP A 87 -1.53 -12.77 -21.95
N PRO A 88 -1.67 -13.28 -23.18
CA PRO A 88 -0.88 -12.98 -24.38
C PRO A 88 -1.40 -11.77 -25.18
N CYS A 89 -0.51 -11.18 -26.00
CA CYS A 89 -0.89 -10.31 -27.10
C CYS A 89 -0.49 -10.97 -28.41
N THR A 90 -1.44 -11.09 -29.33
CA THR A 90 -1.25 -11.71 -30.66
C THR A 90 -0.42 -10.80 -31.55
N VAL A 91 0.63 -11.35 -32.17
CA VAL A 91 1.53 -10.63 -33.07
C VAL A 91 1.19 -10.92 -34.52
N LYS A 92 1.30 -9.89 -35.38
CA LYS A 92 1.15 -10.00 -36.85
C LYS A 92 2.26 -9.20 -37.53
N ALA A 93 2.87 -9.75 -38.57
CA ALA A 93 3.78 -8.96 -39.41
C ALA A 93 2.99 -7.92 -40.22
N ILE A 94 3.57 -6.73 -40.32
CA ILE A 94 3.06 -5.62 -41.16
C ILE A 94 4.22 -5.05 -41.99
N ASP A 95 3.89 -4.15 -42.91
CA ASP A 95 4.95 -3.48 -43.67
C ASP A 95 5.88 -2.65 -42.77
N GLY A 96 7.16 -3.05 -42.75
CA GLY A 96 8.22 -2.41 -41.95
C GLY A 96 8.20 -2.70 -40.45
N GLY A 97 7.50 -3.77 -40.00
CA GLY A 97 7.49 -4.14 -38.58
C GLY A 97 6.40 -5.12 -38.17
N TYR A 98 5.89 -4.94 -36.96
CA TYR A 98 4.90 -5.82 -36.34
C TYR A 98 3.77 -5.02 -35.72
N ALA A 99 2.54 -5.56 -35.82
CA ALA A 99 1.39 -5.12 -35.05
C ALA A 99 1.07 -6.17 -33.98
N PHE A 100 0.49 -5.73 -32.87
CA PHE A 100 0.05 -6.64 -31.81
C PHE A 100 -1.26 -6.15 -31.19
N GLU A 101 -2.03 -7.08 -30.65
CA GLU A 101 -3.28 -6.82 -29.95
C GLU A 101 -3.52 -7.84 -28.83
N GLY A 102 -4.07 -7.39 -27.71
CA GLY A 102 -4.42 -8.25 -26.59
C GLY A 102 -5.55 -7.68 -25.75
N GLN A 103 -6.24 -8.55 -25.01
CA GLN A 103 -7.30 -8.16 -24.09
C GLN A 103 -7.23 -9.03 -22.83
N GLN A 104 -7.43 -8.41 -21.65
CA GLN A 104 -7.47 -9.11 -20.39
C GLN A 104 -8.27 -8.31 -19.37
N ASN A 105 -8.96 -9.00 -18.45
CA ASN A 105 -9.50 -8.36 -17.27
C ASN A 105 -8.40 -8.27 -16.22
N LEU A 106 -8.14 -7.05 -15.72
CA LEU A 106 -7.11 -6.77 -14.73
C LEU A 106 -7.73 -6.22 -13.46
N ASP A 107 -7.21 -6.65 -12.32
CA ASP A 107 -7.56 -6.07 -11.02
C ASP A 107 -6.62 -4.88 -10.77
N LEU A 108 -7.11 -3.69 -11.10
CA LEU A 108 -6.40 -2.43 -10.93
C LEU A 108 -6.60 -1.89 -9.50
N VAL A 109 -5.71 -0.99 -9.08
CA VAL A 109 -5.77 -0.40 -7.74
C VAL A 109 -7.08 0.36 -7.55
N GLN A 110 -7.69 0.21 -6.37
CA GLN A 110 -8.94 0.91 -6.04
C GLN A 110 -8.75 2.45 -6.15
N PRO A 111 -9.75 3.19 -6.66
CA PRO A 111 -11.15 2.79 -6.87
C PRO A 111 -11.46 2.18 -8.25
N LEU A 112 -10.45 1.81 -9.07
CA LEU A 112 -10.65 1.31 -10.42
C LEU A 112 -11.19 -0.14 -10.43
N GLY A 113 -10.64 -1.01 -9.58
CA GLY A 113 -11.08 -2.40 -9.42
C GLY A 113 -10.87 -3.27 -10.66
N ASN A 114 -11.74 -4.25 -10.86
CA ASN A 114 -11.66 -5.16 -12.00
C ASN A 114 -12.12 -4.48 -13.29
N CYS A 115 -11.19 -4.29 -14.22
CA CYS A 115 -11.41 -3.57 -15.47
C CYS A 115 -11.03 -4.41 -16.69
N PRO A 116 -11.89 -4.48 -17.72
CA PRO A 116 -11.47 -4.93 -19.03
C PRO A 116 -10.43 -3.98 -19.63
N VAL A 117 -9.26 -4.51 -19.94
CA VAL A 117 -8.15 -3.79 -20.58
C VAL A 117 -7.94 -4.34 -21.97
N SER A 118 -7.84 -3.47 -22.96
CA SER A 118 -7.50 -3.80 -24.34
C SER A 118 -6.24 -3.07 -24.75
N ILE A 119 -5.37 -3.75 -25.46
CA ILE A 119 -4.11 -3.20 -25.98
C ILE A 119 -4.03 -3.46 -27.47
N SER A 120 -3.62 -2.44 -28.22
CA SER A 120 -3.20 -2.60 -29.60
C SER A 120 -2.00 -1.71 -29.88
N GLY A 121 -1.08 -2.18 -30.73
CA GLY A 121 0.11 -1.39 -31.02
C GLY A 121 0.89 -1.86 -32.23
N THR A 122 1.91 -1.07 -32.55
CA THR A 122 2.86 -1.38 -33.62
C THR A 122 4.29 -1.10 -33.21
N VAL A 123 5.21 -1.96 -33.64
CA VAL A 123 6.65 -1.73 -33.54
C VAL A 123 7.22 -1.65 -34.96
N LYS A 124 7.89 -0.54 -35.27
CA LYS A 124 8.59 -0.33 -36.55
C LYS A 124 10.03 0.12 -36.30
N GLY A 125 10.99 -0.76 -36.53
CA GLY A 125 12.38 -0.53 -36.11
C GLY A 125 12.47 -0.30 -34.61
N SER A 126 12.99 0.86 -34.19
CA SER A 126 13.07 1.23 -32.77
C SER A 126 11.81 1.91 -32.23
N ASN A 127 10.87 2.31 -33.10
CA ASN A 127 9.69 3.08 -32.68
C ASN A 127 8.53 2.18 -32.31
N ILE A 128 7.77 2.58 -31.29
CA ILE A 128 6.57 1.90 -30.83
C ILE A 128 5.42 2.88 -30.66
N ASN A 129 4.23 2.47 -31.06
CA ASN A 129 2.97 3.15 -30.76
C ASN A 129 2.01 2.14 -30.15
N ILE A 130 1.38 2.48 -29.02
CA ILE A 130 0.44 1.61 -28.32
C ILE A 130 -0.79 2.42 -27.95
N GLU A 131 -1.96 1.81 -28.12
CA GLU A 131 -3.22 2.27 -27.55
C GLU A 131 -3.63 1.28 -26.45
N ILE A 132 -3.97 1.79 -25.28
CA ILE A 132 -4.47 1.05 -24.12
C ILE A 132 -5.86 1.57 -23.81
N GLY A 133 -6.86 0.70 -23.87
CA GLY A 133 -8.23 1.01 -23.49
C GLY A 133 -8.56 0.33 -22.16
N VAL A 134 -9.08 1.10 -21.19
CA VAL A 134 -9.54 0.57 -19.90
C VAL A 134 -10.99 0.98 -19.72
N LYS A 135 -11.86 0.00 -19.45
CA LYS A 135 -13.27 0.25 -19.13
C LYS A 135 -13.46 0.14 -17.62
N VAL A 136 -13.59 1.29 -16.97
CA VAL A 136 -13.82 1.37 -15.52
C VAL A 136 -15.31 1.20 -15.27
N GLY A 137 -15.67 0.24 -14.41
CA GLY A 137 -17.06 -0.05 -14.04
C GLY A 137 -17.65 0.94 -13.05
N ALA A 138 -18.81 0.59 -12.48
CA ALA A 138 -19.45 1.37 -11.44
C ALA A 138 -18.55 1.43 -10.17
N PRO A 139 -18.56 2.55 -9.41
CA PRO A 139 -19.41 3.73 -9.58
C PRO A 139 -18.90 4.76 -10.62
N LEU A 140 -17.66 4.66 -11.08
CA LEU A 140 -17.02 5.67 -11.93
C LEU A 140 -17.58 5.66 -13.37
N ASN A 141 -17.82 4.47 -13.94
CA ASN A 141 -18.36 4.26 -15.29
C ASN A 141 -17.64 5.08 -16.38
N GLN A 142 -16.32 5.01 -16.44
CA GLN A 142 -15.47 5.81 -17.33
C GLN A 142 -14.78 4.94 -18.38
N ASN A 143 -14.56 5.52 -19.58
CA ASN A 143 -13.71 4.93 -20.60
C ASN A 143 -12.38 5.69 -20.63
N VAL A 144 -11.31 5.00 -20.29
CA VAL A 144 -9.97 5.56 -20.34
C VAL A 144 -9.25 5.05 -21.57
N LYS A 145 -8.69 5.96 -22.35
CA LYS A 145 -7.83 5.66 -23.49
C LYS A 145 -6.45 6.27 -23.22
N ALA A 146 -5.43 5.43 -23.12
CA ALA A 146 -4.05 5.88 -23.04
C ALA A 146 -3.34 5.60 -24.38
N THR A 147 -2.54 6.55 -24.85
CA THR A 147 -1.74 6.42 -26.08
C THR A 147 -0.27 6.58 -25.70
N PHE A 148 0.52 5.56 -25.94
CA PHE A 148 1.95 5.56 -25.73
C PHE A 148 2.69 5.69 -27.06
N VAL A 149 3.59 6.67 -27.14
CA VAL A 149 4.50 6.86 -28.27
C VAL A 149 5.93 6.88 -27.75
N GLY A 150 6.73 5.92 -28.20
CA GLY A 150 8.05 5.72 -27.64
C GLY A 150 9.04 5.08 -28.57
N ARG A 151 10.21 4.76 -28.02
CA ARG A 151 11.31 4.08 -28.69
C ARG A 151 11.88 2.96 -27.84
N LYS A 152 12.47 1.96 -28.48
CA LYS A 152 13.20 0.88 -27.81
C LYS A 152 14.43 1.44 -27.10
N LEU A 153 14.67 1.00 -25.86
CA LEU A 153 15.86 1.33 -25.09
C LEU A 153 17.11 0.70 -25.75
N THR A 154 18.19 1.46 -25.78
CA THR A 154 19.48 1.01 -26.36
C THR A 154 20.42 0.45 -25.29
N GLY A 155 20.09 0.67 -24.00
CA GLY A 155 20.94 0.34 -22.86
C GLY A 155 21.99 1.41 -22.53
N SER A 156 21.97 2.54 -23.25
CA SER A 156 22.85 3.70 -22.98
C SER A 156 22.14 4.84 -22.25
N GLU A 157 20.85 4.71 -22.04
CA GLU A 157 20.04 5.68 -21.31
C GLU A 157 20.41 5.68 -19.82
N SER A 158 20.38 6.88 -19.22
CA SER A 158 20.65 7.05 -17.79
C SER A 158 19.50 6.49 -16.95
N SER A 159 19.82 5.68 -15.92
CA SER A 159 18.90 5.25 -14.88
C SER A 159 18.88 6.17 -13.66
N GLU A 160 19.60 7.31 -13.70
CA GLU A 160 19.68 8.24 -12.57
C GLU A 160 18.36 9.00 -12.39
N ALA A 161 17.63 8.68 -11.31
CA ALA A 161 16.37 9.29 -10.92
C ALA A 161 16.54 10.07 -9.60
N LYS A 162 17.33 11.17 -9.62
CA LYS A 162 17.68 11.92 -8.40
C LYS A 162 17.17 13.34 -8.44
N ILE A 163 16.79 13.87 -7.26
CA ILE A 163 16.67 15.32 -7.03
C ILE A 163 18.07 15.85 -6.73
N ILE A 164 18.56 16.76 -7.58
CA ILE A 164 19.88 17.40 -7.42
C ILE A 164 19.79 18.64 -6.53
N SER A 165 18.71 19.42 -6.66
CA SER A 165 18.42 20.53 -5.77
C SER A 165 16.92 20.71 -5.61
N PHE A 166 16.51 21.16 -4.42
CA PHE A 166 15.15 21.54 -4.10
C PHE A 166 15.21 22.84 -3.31
N ILE A 167 14.61 23.90 -3.81
CA ILE A 167 14.70 25.26 -3.25
C ILE A 167 13.28 25.78 -3.05
N LEU A 168 13.03 26.37 -1.89
CA LEU A 168 11.85 27.13 -1.55
C LEU A 168 12.28 28.59 -1.30
N ASP A 169 11.99 29.46 -2.25
CA ASP A 169 12.28 30.90 -2.15
C ASP A 169 11.06 31.61 -1.54
N ASP A 170 10.91 31.45 -0.23
CA ASP A 170 9.81 32.00 0.55
C ASP A 170 10.34 32.50 1.91
N ASP A 171 9.93 33.70 2.32
CA ASP A 171 10.40 34.36 3.55
C ASP A 171 10.06 33.58 4.82
N ILE A 172 9.05 32.69 4.77
CA ILE A 172 8.69 31.83 5.92
C ILE A 172 9.64 30.65 6.10
N VAL A 173 10.45 30.31 5.09
CA VAL A 173 11.40 29.18 5.15
C VAL A 173 12.64 29.60 5.94
N THR A 174 12.83 29.02 7.12
CA THR A 174 13.96 29.32 8.02
C THR A 174 15.19 28.44 7.76
N GLU A 175 14.97 27.21 7.29
CA GLU A 175 16.03 26.30 6.81
C GLU A 175 15.63 25.74 5.45
N GLN A 176 16.52 25.91 4.46
CA GLN A 176 16.29 25.43 3.09
C GLN A 176 16.22 23.89 3.05
N PRO A 177 15.53 23.33 2.04
CA PRO A 177 15.37 21.89 1.91
C PRO A 177 16.70 21.12 1.88
N ILE A 178 16.76 20.08 2.73
CA ILE A 178 17.85 19.12 2.80
C ILE A 178 17.38 17.81 2.17
N ILE A 179 18.14 17.31 1.19
CA ILE A 179 17.82 16.08 0.47
C ILE A 179 18.58 14.93 1.11
N ASN A 180 17.83 13.95 1.62
CA ASN A 180 18.36 12.64 1.98
C ASN A 180 18.12 11.69 0.80
N GLU A 181 19.16 11.53 -0.03
CA GLU A 181 19.07 10.73 -1.25
C GLU A 181 18.83 9.25 -0.96
N GLU A 182 19.45 8.69 0.08
CA GLU A 182 19.34 7.27 0.43
C GLU A 182 17.89 6.91 0.76
N GLU A 183 17.22 7.75 1.52
CA GLU A 183 15.87 7.52 2.02
C GLU A 183 14.77 8.06 1.12
N GLY A 184 15.13 8.87 0.11
CA GLY A 184 14.14 9.53 -0.74
C GLY A 184 13.32 10.57 0.04
N ILE A 185 13.97 11.37 0.86
CA ILE A 185 13.32 12.37 1.72
C ILE A 185 13.91 13.75 1.46
N VAL A 186 13.04 14.76 1.49
CA VAL A 186 13.43 16.16 1.50
C VAL A 186 12.72 16.86 2.65
N THR A 187 13.48 17.45 3.57
CA THR A 187 12.92 18.18 4.70
C THR A 187 13.39 19.62 4.73
N PHE A 188 12.53 20.52 5.16
CA PHE A 188 12.85 21.94 5.36
C PHE A 188 12.16 22.44 6.62
N LYS A 189 12.55 23.64 7.12
CA LYS A 189 11.89 24.27 8.25
C LYS A 189 11.28 25.60 7.90
N VAL A 190 10.21 25.93 8.58
CA VAL A 190 9.49 27.19 8.45
C VAL A 190 9.48 27.94 9.78
N SER A 191 9.15 29.23 9.72
CA SER A 191 8.96 30.08 10.90
C SER A 191 7.86 29.51 11.80
N ASP A 192 8.04 29.64 13.11
CA ASP A 192 7.02 29.31 14.12
C ASP A 192 5.73 30.13 13.97
N ALA A 193 5.82 31.28 13.31
CA ALA A 193 4.69 32.16 13.02
C ALA A 193 3.94 31.77 11.73
N ALA A 194 4.44 30.83 10.92
CA ALA A 194 3.78 30.39 9.71
C ALA A 194 2.45 29.70 10.04
N VAL A 195 1.40 30.06 9.31
CA VAL A 195 0.05 29.48 9.42
C VAL A 195 -0.25 28.59 8.21
N ASP A 196 -1.27 27.77 8.29
CA ASP A 196 -1.63 26.81 7.22
C ASP A 196 -1.89 27.49 5.86
N ASP A 197 -2.43 28.72 5.85
CA ASP A 197 -2.63 29.48 4.61
C ASP A 197 -1.30 29.80 3.91
N ASP A 198 -0.24 30.10 4.66
CA ASP A 198 1.10 30.36 4.11
C ASP A 198 1.71 29.07 3.50
N LEU A 199 1.36 27.92 4.05
CA LEU A 199 1.89 26.59 3.66
C LEU A 199 1.10 25.93 2.52
N SER A 200 -0.10 26.41 2.21
CA SER A 200 -1.02 25.78 1.27
C SER A 200 -0.68 25.97 -0.21
N GLY A 201 0.29 26.81 -0.53
CA GLY A 201 0.61 27.19 -1.91
C GLY A 201 2.09 27.39 -2.20
N MET A 202 2.98 26.73 -1.46
CA MET A 202 4.42 26.88 -1.61
C MET A 202 4.92 26.37 -2.98
N ILE A 203 5.79 27.13 -3.62
CA ILE A 203 6.25 26.86 -5.01
C ILE A 203 7.73 26.45 -4.99
N PRO A 204 8.06 25.15 -5.11
CA PRO A 204 9.45 24.71 -5.13
C PRO A 204 10.09 24.84 -6.51
N THR A 205 11.36 25.24 -6.53
CA THR A 205 12.24 25.15 -7.70
C THR A 205 13.10 23.88 -7.56
N ILE A 206 12.92 22.93 -8.50
CA ILE A 206 13.53 21.61 -8.40
C ILE A 206 14.41 21.35 -9.64
N VAL A 207 15.62 20.86 -9.40
CA VAL A 207 16.52 20.36 -10.45
C VAL A 207 16.71 18.86 -10.22
N VAL A 208 16.56 18.08 -11.28
CA VAL A 208 16.74 16.61 -11.26
C VAL A 208 17.93 16.18 -12.13
N SER A 209 18.29 14.89 -12.05
CA SER A 209 19.32 14.28 -12.89
C SER A 209 19.12 14.61 -14.38
N SER A 210 20.22 14.63 -15.14
CA SER A 210 20.16 14.95 -16.58
C SER A 210 19.16 14.06 -17.31
N LYS A 211 18.27 14.69 -18.10
CA LYS A 211 17.19 14.06 -18.86
C LYS A 211 16.10 13.38 -18.02
N ALA A 212 16.20 13.35 -16.70
CA ALA A 212 15.11 12.90 -15.84
C ALA A 212 13.96 13.92 -15.82
N LYS A 213 12.77 13.44 -15.44
CA LYS A 213 11.55 14.23 -15.27
C LYS A 213 11.07 14.09 -13.82
N ILE A 214 10.31 15.08 -13.34
CA ILE A 214 9.74 15.05 -11.99
C ILE A 214 8.24 15.35 -12.03
N THR A 215 7.48 14.65 -11.21
CA THR A 215 6.04 14.88 -11.02
C THR A 215 5.75 14.89 -9.52
N PRO A 216 5.09 15.92 -8.98
CA PRO A 216 4.69 17.20 -9.60
C PRO A 216 5.86 17.95 -10.21
N ALA A 217 5.60 18.79 -11.23
CA ALA A 217 6.66 19.52 -11.91
C ALA A 217 7.24 20.64 -11.02
N SER A 218 8.51 21.02 -11.28
CA SER A 218 9.13 22.21 -10.70
C SER A 218 8.30 23.46 -11.01
N GLY A 219 8.13 24.34 -10.04
CA GLY A 219 7.36 25.59 -10.18
C GLY A 219 5.84 25.42 -10.03
N VAL A 220 5.35 24.23 -9.67
CA VAL A 220 3.93 23.97 -9.36
C VAL A 220 3.71 24.11 -7.87
N ALA A 221 2.71 24.91 -7.47
CA ALA A 221 2.34 25.11 -6.08
C ALA A 221 1.95 23.79 -5.39
N GLN A 222 2.42 23.59 -4.17
CA GLN A 222 2.20 22.42 -3.34
C GLN A 222 1.67 22.82 -1.98
N ASP A 223 0.88 21.94 -1.37
CA ASP A 223 0.24 22.15 -0.08
C ASP A 223 0.97 21.35 1.01
N PHE A 224 1.66 22.06 1.90
CA PHE A 224 2.33 21.52 3.09
C PHE A 224 1.60 21.84 4.38
N SER A 225 0.37 22.37 4.32
CA SER A 225 -0.45 22.69 5.49
C SER A 225 -0.81 21.43 6.27
N ASN A 226 -1.11 21.57 7.56
CA ASN A 226 -1.54 20.48 8.43
C ASN A 226 -0.59 19.26 8.45
N GLY A 227 0.73 19.47 8.32
CA GLY A 227 1.71 18.38 8.32
C GLY A 227 1.70 17.50 7.07
N LYS A 228 1.05 17.94 5.99
CA LYS A 228 0.99 17.20 4.74
C LYS A 228 2.38 16.92 4.18
N LYS A 229 2.54 15.73 3.65
CA LYS A 229 3.72 15.30 2.89
C LYS A 229 3.39 15.30 1.41
N VAL A 230 4.27 15.86 0.61
CA VAL A 230 4.13 15.89 -0.86
C VAL A 230 5.04 14.84 -1.46
N GLU A 231 4.44 13.89 -2.17
CA GLU A 231 5.18 12.84 -2.88
C GLU A 231 5.60 13.33 -4.26
N TYR A 232 6.90 13.27 -4.54
CA TYR A 232 7.48 13.53 -5.85
C TYR A 232 7.99 12.22 -6.45
N THR A 233 7.76 12.03 -7.74
CA THR A 233 8.33 10.91 -8.50
C THR A 233 9.31 11.46 -9.52
N VAL A 234 10.58 11.09 -9.42
CA VAL A 234 11.59 11.36 -10.44
C VAL A 234 11.65 10.16 -11.37
N THR A 235 11.56 10.41 -12.68
CA THR A 235 11.64 9.39 -13.73
C THR A 235 12.87 9.64 -14.59
N ALA A 236 13.80 8.73 -14.58
CA ALA A 236 15.04 8.78 -15.37
C ALA A 236 14.81 8.65 -16.88
N GLU A 237 15.87 8.84 -17.68
CA GLU A 237 15.80 8.71 -19.16
C GLU A 237 15.38 7.30 -19.61
N ASP A 238 15.74 6.25 -18.87
CA ASP A 238 15.40 4.85 -19.15
C ASP A 238 14.03 4.43 -18.58
N GLY A 239 13.31 5.34 -17.92
CA GLY A 239 12.04 5.11 -17.25
C GLY A 239 12.16 4.55 -15.83
N THR A 240 13.35 4.41 -15.28
CA THR A 240 13.54 4.09 -13.85
C THR A 240 12.99 5.21 -12.98
N THR A 241 12.25 4.86 -11.94
CA THR A 241 11.60 5.84 -11.06
C THR A 241 12.14 5.78 -9.64
N LYS A 242 12.17 6.95 -8.99
CA LYS A 242 12.41 7.08 -7.55
C LYS A 242 11.43 8.06 -6.94
N LYS A 243 10.85 7.69 -5.80
CA LYS A 243 9.94 8.54 -5.02
C LYS A 243 10.69 9.31 -3.95
N TYR A 244 10.24 10.53 -3.72
CA TYR A 244 10.70 11.40 -2.64
C TYR A 244 9.51 11.93 -1.87
N SER A 245 9.56 11.83 -0.55
CA SER A 245 8.59 12.45 0.35
C SER A 245 9.15 13.77 0.85
N VAL A 246 8.46 14.88 0.55
CA VAL A 246 8.85 16.24 0.94
C VAL A 246 7.92 16.74 2.02
N PHE A 247 8.46 17.22 3.15
CA PHE A 247 7.68 17.72 4.28
C PHE A 247 8.46 18.69 5.18
N ILE A 248 7.71 19.40 6.02
CA ILE A 248 8.30 20.34 7.01
C ILE A 248 8.81 19.52 8.20
N ALA A 249 10.12 19.63 8.48
CA ALA A 249 10.72 18.98 9.65
C ALA A 249 10.11 19.54 10.94
N GLY A 250 9.73 18.64 11.87
CA GLY A 250 9.07 19.01 13.11
C GLY A 250 7.61 19.44 12.95
N SER A 251 6.99 19.24 11.77
CA SER A 251 5.56 19.48 11.61
C SER A 251 4.73 18.44 12.38
N SER A 252 3.50 18.84 12.71
CA SER A 252 2.53 17.92 13.33
C SER A 252 1.82 17.11 12.24
N ASP A 253 1.81 15.78 12.34
CA ASP A 253 0.94 14.94 11.51
C ASP A 253 -0.50 15.04 12.02
N TYR A 254 -1.47 15.19 11.11
CA TYR A 254 -2.89 15.25 11.43
C TYR A 254 -3.69 14.22 10.65
N TYR A 255 -4.54 13.48 11.33
CA TYR A 255 -5.39 12.43 10.79
C TYR A 255 -6.85 12.75 11.10
N SER A 256 -7.60 13.18 10.09
CA SER A 256 -9.03 13.51 10.17
C SER A 256 -9.96 12.33 9.90
N PHE A 257 -9.43 11.19 9.44
CA PHE A 257 -10.17 9.99 9.07
C PHE A 257 -11.24 10.15 7.97
N GLU A 258 -11.20 11.22 7.20
CA GLU A 258 -12.17 11.46 6.11
C GLU A 258 -11.94 10.56 4.89
N THR A 259 -10.74 9.98 4.74
CA THR A 259 -10.38 9.11 3.62
C THR A 259 -10.16 7.67 4.07
N TRP A 260 -10.73 6.74 3.32
CA TRP A 260 -10.67 5.31 3.59
C TRP A 260 -10.31 4.54 2.34
N LYS A 261 -9.55 3.48 2.49
CA LYS A 261 -9.18 2.54 1.43
C LYS A 261 -9.95 1.24 1.59
N SER A 262 -10.38 0.67 0.47
CA SER A 262 -11.02 -0.63 0.43
C SER A 262 -9.97 -1.73 0.31
N LEU A 263 -10.17 -2.85 1.01
CA LEU A 263 -9.25 -3.99 1.06
C LEU A 263 -9.98 -5.31 0.80
N ASN A 264 -9.22 -6.31 0.36
CA ASN A 264 -9.69 -7.68 0.11
C ASN A 264 -10.95 -7.72 -0.76
N ASP A 265 -10.83 -7.16 -1.96
CA ASP A 265 -11.90 -7.10 -2.96
C ASP A 265 -13.19 -6.42 -2.46
N GLY A 266 -13.04 -5.39 -1.63
CA GLY A 266 -14.16 -4.64 -1.07
C GLY A 266 -14.80 -5.30 0.16
N ALA A 267 -14.16 -6.30 0.76
CA ALA A 267 -14.69 -6.97 1.94
C ALA A 267 -14.81 -6.06 3.15
N PHE A 268 -13.89 -5.11 3.30
CA PHE A 268 -13.90 -4.10 4.35
C PHE A 268 -13.10 -2.85 3.95
N GLU A 269 -13.22 -1.79 4.74
CA GLU A 269 -12.46 -0.56 4.56
C GLU A 269 -11.60 -0.28 5.79
N GLU A 270 -10.52 0.48 5.59
CA GLU A 270 -9.65 1.01 6.65
C GLU A 270 -9.35 2.48 6.40
N PRO A 271 -9.08 3.28 7.46
CA PRO A 271 -8.58 4.65 7.26
C PRO A 271 -7.30 4.66 6.44
N ASP A 272 -7.18 5.62 5.53
CA ASP A 272 -5.94 5.85 4.77
C ASP A 272 -4.88 6.57 5.62
N GLY A 273 -3.68 6.83 5.07
CA GLY A 273 -2.62 7.56 5.78
C GLY A 273 -1.75 6.69 6.69
N GLY A 274 -1.55 5.42 6.34
CA GLY A 274 -0.63 4.51 7.06
C GLY A 274 -1.24 3.79 8.25
N TRP A 275 -2.58 3.81 8.35
CA TRP A 275 -3.33 3.05 9.33
C TRP A 275 -3.62 1.63 8.85
N ALA A 276 -3.63 0.71 9.83
CA ALA A 276 -4.11 -0.66 9.69
C ALA A 276 -5.04 -1.01 10.86
N THR A 277 -5.83 -2.07 10.69
CA THR A 277 -6.84 -2.46 11.68
C THR A 277 -6.85 -3.96 11.92
N SER A 278 -7.58 -4.39 12.96
CA SER A 278 -7.89 -5.80 13.21
C SER A 278 -8.90 -6.41 12.20
N ASN A 279 -9.42 -5.63 11.24
CA ASN A 279 -10.35 -6.12 10.22
C ASN A 279 -9.77 -7.26 9.38
N THR A 280 -8.48 -7.18 9.01
CA THR A 280 -7.80 -8.23 8.24
C THR A 280 -7.82 -9.58 8.99
N GLY A 281 -7.62 -9.56 10.32
CA GLY A 281 -7.70 -10.77 11.13
C GLY A 281 -9.13 -11.36 11.16
N VAL A 282 -10.15 -10.52 11.30
CA VAL A 282 -11.55 -10.94 11.26
C VAL A 282 -11.96 -11.39 9.86
N TRP A 283 -11.49 -10.73 8.82
CA TRP A 283 -11.69 -11.19 7.44
C TRP A 283 -11.14 -12.61 7.22
N PHE A 284 -9.95 -12.91 7.76
CA PHE A 284 -9.40 -14.27 7.72
C PHE A 284 -10.32 -15.28 8.40
N ILE A 285 -10.83 -14.96 9.61
CA ILE A 285 -11.78 -15.85 10.32
C ILE A 285 -13.05 -16.05 9.47
N LYS A 286 -13.64 -14.99 8.94
CA LYS A 286 -14.86 -15.05 8.09
C LYS A 286 -14.66 -15.86 6.82
N THR A 287 -13.45 -15.83 6.25
CA THR A 287 -13.14 -16.54 5.01
C THR A 287 -12.84 -18.01 5.24
N VAL A 288 -12.09 -18.34 6.30
CA VAL A 288 -11.63 -19.70 6.57
C VAL A 288 -12.58 -20.47 7.47
N TYR A 289 -13.26 -19.78 8.38
CA TYR A 289 -14.15 -20.36 9.39
C TYR A 289 -15.51 -19.67 9.44
N PRO A 290 -16.25 -19.56 8.32
CA PRO A 290 -17.52 -18.83 8.25
C PRO A 290 -18.61 -19.40 9.16
N ASP A 291 -18.53 -20.69 9.48
CA ASP A 291 -19.46 -21.36 10.42
C ASP A 291 -19.21 -20.96 11.89
N VAL A 292 -18.00 -20.47 12.21
CA VAL A 292 -17.65 -20.00 13.56
C VAL A 292 -18.06 -18.55 13.72
N TYR A 293 -17.62 -17.71 12.79
CA TYR A 293 -17.94 -16.28 12.82
C TYR A 293 -18.10 -15.71 11.41
N ASN A 294 -19.25 -15.08 11.19
CA ASN A 294 -19.57 -14.34 9.95
C ASN A 294 -20.33 -13.03 10.25
N GLY A 295 -19.97 -12.36 11.37
CA GLY A 295 -20.56 -11.10 11.80
C GLY A 295 -19.87 -9.88 11.25
N ASP A 296 -19.99 -8.76 11.99
CA ASP A 296 -19.45 -7.46 11.62
C ASP A 296 -17.91 -7.41 11.70
N TYR A 297 -17.32 -6.37 11.10
CA TYR A 297 -15.91 -6.02 11.28
C TYR A 297 -15.72 -5.17 12.53
N PRO A 298 -14.58 -5.30 13.23
CA PRO A 298 -14.35 -4.61 14.49
C PRO A 298 -13.99 -3.13 14.34
N VAL A 299 -13.63 -2.66 13.13
CA VAL A 299 -13.31 -1.27 12.85
C VAL A 299 -14.07 -0.80 11.62
N VAL A 300 -14.88 0.24 11.80
CA VAL A 300 -15.76 0.78 10.76
C VAL A 300 -15.82 2.31 10.83
N LYS A 301 -16.32 2.93 9.76
CA LYS A 301 -16.67 4.36 9.75
C LYS A 301 -17.73 4.67 10.82
N SER A 302 -17.61 5.82 11.44
CA SER A 302 -18.60 6.38 12.35
C SER A 302 -19.13 7.70 11.79
N GLU A 303 -20.45 7.82 11.63
CA GLU A 303 -21.09 9.11 11.33
C GLU A 303 -21.15 10.02 12.56
N ASP A 304 -20.92 9.47 13.77
CA ASP A 304 -20.69 10.25 14.99
C ASP A 304 -19.21 10.67 14.98
N ALA A 305 -18.92 11.79 14.34
CA ALA A 305 -17.60 12.40 14.25
C ALA A 305 -17.51 13.64 15.16
N LYS A 306 -16.30 13.97 15.60
CA LYS A 306 -16.03 15.21 16.34
C LYS A 306 -16.01 16.40 15.38
N ASP A 307 -15.29 16.26 14.28
CA ASP A 307 -15.19 17.21 13.19
C ASP A 307 -15.30 16.46 11.84
N GLY A 308 -15.68 17.16 10.77
CA GLY A 308 -15.85 16.54 9.46
C GLY A 308 -17.10 15.64 9.36
N ALA A 309 -17.03 14.62 8.49
CA ALA A 309 -18.15 13.74 8.19
C ALA A 309 -18.03 12.37 8.86
N VAL A 310 -16.82 11.87 9.10
CA VAL A 310 -16.57 10.52 9.62
C VAL A 310 -15.43 10.48 10.63
N GLY A 311 -15.67 9.75 11.73
CA GLY A 311 -14.64 9.28 12.66
C GLY A 311 -14.42 7.77 12.52
N VAL A 312 -13.63 7.19 13.41
CA VAL A 312 -13.37 5.74 13.44
C VAL A 312 -14.05 5.11 14.65
N LYS A 313 -14.86 4.08 14.41
CA LYS A 313 -15.52 3.28 15.44
C LYS A 313 -14.86 1.92 15.56
N LEU A 314 -14.35 1.62 16.75
CA LEU A 314 -13.73 0.35 17.12
C LEU A 314 -14.68 -0.41 18.06
N ILE A 315 -14.92 -1.68 17.79
CA ILE A 315 -15.87 -2.51 18.55
C ILE A 315 -15.17 -3.79 18.98
N THR A 316 -15.31 -4.17 20.24
CA THR A 316 -14.92 -5.50 20.72
C THR A 316 -15.99 -6.50 20.33
N LEU A 317 -15.61 -7.55 19.62
CA LEU A 317 -16.50 -8.57 19.07
C LEU A 317 -16.50 -9.85 19.91
N ASP A 318 -17.65 -10.53 19.92
CA ASP A 318 -17.77 -11.94 20.28
C ASP A 318 -17.53 -12.80 19.03
N THR A 319 -16.30 -13.22 18.80
CA THR A 319 -15.94 -14.08 17.67
C THR A 319 -16.14 -15.56 17.94
N LYS A 320 -16.95 -15.89 18.95
CA LYS A 320 -17.46 -17.20 19.36
C LYS A 320 -16.43 -18.14 19.97
N GLY A 321 -15.18 -18.06 19.58
CA GLY A 321 -14.12 -18.94 20.06
C GLY A 321 -14.18 -20.35 19.45
N GLN A 322 -13.03 -20.82 18.98
CA GLN A 322 -12.83 -22.20 18.57
C GLN A 322 -11.44 -22.64 18.94
N ALA A 323 -11.32 -23.84 19.55
CA ALA A 323 -10.02 -24.41 19.87
C ALA A 323 -9.17 -24.58 18.61
N GLY A 324 -7.90 -24.26 18.74
CA GLY A 324 -6.91 -24.54 17.72
C GLY A 324 -6.66 -26.04 17.54
N ALA A 325 -5.94 -26.39 16.50
CA ALA A 325 -5.49 -27.76 16.24
C ALA A 325 -3.98 -27.78 16.07
N ASP A 326 -3.34 -28.78 16.65
CA ASP A 326 -1.91 -29.02 16.48
C ASP A 326 -1.73 -30.40 15.85
N TRP A 327 -1.43 -30.41 14.55
CA TRP A 327 -1.09 -31.62 13.83
C TRP A 327 0.41 -31.57 13.52
N ASP A 328 1.11 -32.66 13.58
CA ASP A 328 2.58 -32.75 13.47
C ASP A 328 3.25 -31.85 12.41
N PHE A 329 2.53 -31.42 11.41
CA PHE A 329 3.02 -30.60 10.30
C PHE A 329 2.24 -29.28 10.06
N ILE A 330 1.08 -29.09 10.73
CA ILE A 330 0.26 -27.88 10.62
C ILE A 330 -0.29 -27.50 11.99
N LYS A 331 0.02 -26.27 12.42
CA LYS A 331 -0.55 -25.67 13.61
C LYS A 331 -1.63 -24.66 13.22
N ILE A 332 -2.85 -24.88 13.67
CA ILE A 332 -3.97 -23.97 13.49
C ILE A 332 -4.20 -23.26 14.83
N PRO A 333 -4.06 -21.92 14.89
CA PRO A 333 -4.29 -21.20 16.15
C PRO A 333 -5.77 -21.26 16.57
N ALA A 334 -6.00 -21.07 17.85
CA ALA A 334 -7.36 -20.88 18.36
C ALA A 334 -7.99 -19.61 17.77
N ILE A 335 -9.29 -19.67 17.47
CA ILE A 335 -10.08 -18.47 17.18
C ILE A 335 -10.48 -17.87 18.53
N PRO A 336 -10.14 -16.60 18.82
CA PRO A 336 -10.49 -15.98 20.08
C PRO A 336 -12.01 -15.93 20.31
N LYS A 337 -12.43 -16.03 21.57
CA LYS A 337 -13.79 -15.70 21.97
C LYS A 337 -14.03 -14.19 21.95
N VAL A 338 -13.02 -13.42 22.39
CA VAL A 338 -13.05 -11.97 22.42
C VAL A 338 -12.02 -11.41 21.43
N THR A 339 -12.47 -10.60 20.50
CA THR A 339 -11.59 -9.90 19.54
C THR A 339 -11.80 -8.40 19.67
N SER A 340 -10.80 -7.70 20.18
CA SER A 340 -10.83 -6.24 20.31
C SER A 340 -10.70 -5.56 18.94
N GLY A 341 -11.49 -4.51 18.72
CA GLY A 341 -11.27 -3.56 17.64
C GLY A 341 -9.97 -2.80 17.87
N SER A 342 -9.03 -2.90 16.94
CA SER A 342 -7.75 -2.21 17.00
C SER A 342 -7.52 -1.39 15.74
N LEU A 343 -7.07 -0.14 15.93
CA LEU A 343 -6.63 0.79 14.88
C LEU A 343 -5.21 1.23 15.23
N PHE A 344 -4.28 1.11 14.30
CA PHE A 344 -2.88 1.46 14.60
C PHE A 344 -2.12 1.96 13.37
N LEU A 345 -1.15 2.82 13.59
CA LEU A 345 -0.15 3.13 12.57
C LEU A 345 0.77 1.93 12.38
N GLY A 346 0.88 1.44 11.13
CA GLY A 346 1.64 0.24 10.78
C GLY A 346 0.97 -0.61 9.71
N THR A 347 1.21 -1.93 9.74
CA THR A 347 0.62 -2.91 8.81
C THR A 347 0.07 -4.12 9.56
N PHE A 348 -0.91 -4.80 8.96
CA PHE A 348 -1.39 -6.09 9.44
C PHE A 348 -0.92 -7.19 8.48
N GLU A 349 -0.13 -8.14 8.99
CA GLU A 349 0.43 -9.25 8.23
C GLU A 349 0.08 -10.55 8.94
N THR A 350 -0.85 -11.32 8.38
CA THR A 350 -1.39 -12.53 9.03
C THR A 350 -0.29 -13.52 9.41
N ASP A 351 -0.06 -13.71 10.71
CA ASP A 351 0.79 -14.75 11.28
C ASP A 351 -0.10 -15.81 11.92
N ILE A 352 -0.26 -16.94 11.24
CA ILE A 352 -1.08 -18.06 11.73
C ILE A 352 -0.43 -18.87 12.85
N GLN A 353 0.87 -18.69 13.10
CA GLN A 353 1.56 -19.39 14.19
C GLN A 353 1.45 -18.64 15.52
N ASN A 354 1.45 -17.31 15.44
CA ASN A 354 1.25 -16.44 16.59
C ASN A 354 0.45 -15.20 16.18
N THR A 355 -0.86 -15.24 16.41
CA THR A 355 -1.79 -14.19 15.95
C THR A 355 -1.46 -12.79 16.47
N LEU A 356 -0.80 -12.66 17.63
CA LEU A 356 -0.33 -11.38 18.16
C LEU A 356 0.82 -10.77 17.34
N ASN A 357 1.54 -11.58 16.56
CA ASN A 357 2.55 -11.09 15.63
C ASN A 357 1.96 -10.53 14.33
N SER A 358 0.66 -10.71 14.09
CA SER A 358 0.01 -10.19 12.87
C SER A 358 -0.05 -8.66 12.84
N THR A 359 -0.10 -8.00 13.98
CA THR A 359 -0.01 -6.54 14.06
C THR A 359 1.46 -6.12 14.01
N LYS A 360 1.82 -5.30 13.02
CA LYS A 360 3.16 -4.73 12.86
C LYS A 360 3.07 -3.23 13.10
N PHE A 361 3.41 -2.83 14.31
CA PHE A 361 3.27 -1.45 14.75
C PHE A 361 4.36 -0.54 14.23
N GLY A 362 4.00 0.66 13.86
CA GLY A 362 4.88 1.78 13.56
C GLY A 362 5.26 1.95 12.09
N ASN A 363 5.06 3.18 11.62
CA ASN A 363 5.57 3.66 10.34
C ASN A 363 6.94 4.33 10.53
N PRO A 364 7.80 4.42 9.49
CA PRO A 364 9.00 5.23 9.53
C PRO A 364 8.69 6.65 10.01
N TYR A 365 9.48 7.16 10.95
CA TYR A 365 9.25 8.47 11.55
C TYR A 365 10.55 9.26 11.71
N TYR A 366 10.52 10.54 11.31
CA TYR A 366 11.72 11.36 11.07
C TYR A 366 11.81 12.58 12.01
N SER A 367 10.86 12.70 12.91
CA SER A 367 10.81 13.79 13.88
C SER A 367 10.78 13.23 15.30
N LYS A 368 11.03 14.08 16.31
CA LYS A 368 10.86 13.72 17.71
C LYS A 368 9.42 14.00 18.14
N PRO A 369 8.53 13.00 18.29
CA PRO A 369 7.17 13.25 18.74
C PRO A 369 7.15 13.64 20.21
N ILE A 370 6.41 14.70 20.55
CA ILE A 370 6.23 15.18 21.93
C ILE A 370 4.95 14.62 22.53
N SER A 371 3.87 14.66 21.76
CA SER A 371 2.55 14.22 22.23
C SER A 371 1.65 13.78 21.10
N VAL A 372 0.65 12.99 21.45
CA VAL A 372 -0.49 12.66 20.58
C VAL A 372 -1.74 13.32 21.17
N GLN A 373 -2.44 14.09 20.35
CA GLN A 373 -3.74 14.66 20.67
C GLN A 373 -4.81 13.87 19.93
N PHE A 374 -5.96 13.63 20.56
CA PHE A 374 -7.10 12.95 19.93
C PHE A 374 -8.39 13.26 20.69
N SER A 375 -9.52 13.12 20.00
CA SER A 375 -10.85 13.18 20.57
C SER A 375 -11.47 11.79 20.62
N TYR A 376 -12.14 11.42 21.71
CA TYR A 376 -12.73 10.10 21.84
C TYR A 376 -14.06 10.09 22.60
N LYS A 377 -14.86 9.03 22.35
CA LYS A 377 -15.99 8.56 23.17
C LYS A 377 -15.79 7.09 23.47
N TYR A 378 -16.34 6.61 24.60
CA TYR A 378 -16.25 5.20 24.96
C TYR A 378 -17.47 4.69 25.72
N THR A 379 -17.96 3.54 25.29
CA THR A 379 -19.03 2.79 25.98
C THR A 379 -18.57 1.35 26.19
N PRO A 380 -18.44 0.85 27.43
CA PRO A 380 -18.08 -0.54 27.69
C PRO A 380 -19.23 -1.50 27.38
N GLY A 381 -18.87 -2.73 26.96
CA GLY A 381 -19.81 -3.84 26.84
C GLY A 381 -20.32 -4.33 28.21
N ALA A 382 -21.41 -5.08 28.19
CA ALA A 382 -22.12 -5.46 29.40
C ALA A 382 -21.45 -6.59 30.22
N VAL A 383 -20.72 -7.49 29.56
CA VAL A 383 -20.13 -8.67 30.19
C VAL A 383 -18.65 -8.76 29.83
N TYR A 384 -17.80 -8.67 30.83
CA TYR A 384 -16.36 -8.80 30.66
C TYR A 384 -15.92 -10.24 30.71
N TYR A 385 -15.04 -10.62 29.80
CA TYR A 385 -14.40 -11.94 29.76
C TYR A 385 -12.88 -11.81 29.97
N THR A 386 -12.35 -12.65 30.83
CA THR A 386 -10.90 -12.80 31.04
C THR A 386 -10.41 -14.07 30.33
N CYS A 387 -9.37 -13.95 29.53
CA CYS A 387 -8.65 -15.06 28.93
C CYS A 387 -7.42 -15.39 29.80
N PRO A 388 -7.40 -16.54 30.50
CA PRO A 388 -6.29 -16.89 31.37
C PRO A 388 -5.05 -17.38 30.63
N ASP A 389 -5.21 -17.86 29.39
CA ASP A 389 -4.13 -18.40 28.55
C ASP A 389 -4.33 -17.94 27.10
N PRO A 390 -3.56 -16.96 26.62
CA PRO A 390 -3.68 -16.46 25.25
C PRO A 390 -3.46 -17.50 24.14
N VAL A 391 -2.80 -18.63 24.45
CA VAL A 391 -2.66 -19.76 23.50
C VAL A 391 -4.01 -20.48 23.31
N LYS A 392 -4.89 -20.39 24.29
CA LYS A 392 -6.26 -20.94 24.30
C LYS A 392 -7.28 -19.78 24.31
N ALA A 393 -7.15 -18.89 23.35
CA ALA A 393 -7.93 -17.66 23.30
C ALA A 393 -9.46 -17.86 23.18
N GLU A 394 -9.91 -19.08 22.88
CA GLU A 394 -11.31 -19.51 22.93
C GLU A 394 -11.82 -19.75 24.35
N ALA A 395 -10.92 -20.09 25.28
CA ALA A 395 -11.26 -20.48 26.64
C ALA A 395 -11.22 -19.28 27.59
N VAL A 396 -12.35 -18.58 27.70
CA VAL A 396 -12.50 -17.41 28.56
C VAL A 396 -13.42 -17.66 29.75
N THR A 397 -13.33 -16.83 30.77
CA THR A 397 -14.19 -16.84 31.95
C THR A 397 -14.85 -15.48 32.12
N GLU A 398 -16.14 -15.44 32.45
CA GLU A 398 -16.83 -14.21 32.80
C GLU A 398 -16.26 -13.63 34.10
N ASP A 399 -16.02 -12.32 34.09
CA ASP A 399 -15.63 -11.56 35.28
C ASP A 399 -16.68 -10.47 35.56
N PRO A 400 -17.64 -10.74 36.45
CA PRO A 400 -18.71 -9.78 36.75
C PRO A 400 -18.25 -8.55 37.54
N ASN A 401 -17.01 -8.54 38.02
CA ASN A 401 -16.46 -7.45 38.83
C ASN A 401 -15.63 -6.45 38.01
N THR A 402 -15.36 -6.77 36.74
CA THR A 402 -14.57 -5.90 35.86
C THR A 402 -15.47 -5.23 34.84
N THR A 403 -15.32 -3.91 34.71
CA THR A 403 -15.87 -3.12 33.62
C THR A 403 -14.75 -2.86 32.61
N ASP A 404 -15.03 -3.02 31.33
CA ASP A 404 -14.03 -2.82 30.29
C ASP A 404 -13.61 -1.34 30.16
N GLU A 405 -12.39 -1.12 29.69
CA GLU A 405 -11.79 0.18 29.40
C GLU A 405 -11.22 0.15 27.99
N CYS A 406 -11.27 1.27 27.27
CA CYS A 406 -10.45 1.46 26.09
C CYS A 406 -9.00 1.74 26.45
N SER A 407 -8.10 1.58 25.48
CA SER A 407 -6.71 2.01 25.64
C SER A 407 -6.17 2.70 24.40
N VAL A 408 -5.20 3.59 24.63
CA VAL A 408 -4.41 4.25 23.60
C VAL A 408 -2.95 4.17 24.02
N THR A 409 -2.09 3.74 23.09
CA THR A 409 -0.63 3.70 23.29
C THR A 409 0.04 4.47 22.18
N ALA A 410 0.91 5.41 22.53
CA ALA A 410 1.81 6.07 21.59
C ALA A 410 3.23 5.63 21.93
N VAL A 411 4.00 5.20 20.93
CA VAL A 411 5.36 4.68 21.10
C VAL A 411 6.26 5.07 19.96
N ILE A 412 7.47 5.54 20.28
CA ILE A 412 8.57 5.67 19.34
C ILE A 412 9.71 4.73 19.74
N TYR A 413 10.25 4.01 18.77
CA TYR A 413 11.28 3.01 19.01
C TYR A 413 12.30 2.98 17.88
N GLU A 414 13.55 2.68 18.25
CA GLU A 414 14.68 2.59 17.34
C GLU A 414 14.64 1.29 16.53
N VAL A 415 14.97 1.38 15.25
CA VAL A 415 15.18 0.24 14.36
C VAL A 415 16.50 0.44 13.61
N PRO A 416 17.23 -0.64 13.32
CA PRO A 416 18.48 -0.52 12.56
C PRO A 416 18.21 -0.16 11.10
N TYR A 417 17.08 -0.62 10.54
CA TYR A 417 16.63 -0.34 9.17
C TYR A 417 15.12 -0.10 9.17
N TRP A 418 14.62 0.69 8.22
CA TRP A 418 13.17 0.80 8.01
C TRP A 418 12.59 -0.32 7.17
N GLU A 419 13.43 -0.94 6.33
CA GLU A 419 13.08 -2.14 5.60
C GLU A 419 12.86 -3.31 6.55
N THR A 420 12.02 -4.25 6.13
CA THR A 420 11.73 -5.45 6.91
C THR A 420 12.67 -6.62 6.60
N VAL A 421 13.63 -6.40 5.70
CA VAL A 421 14.65 -7.36 5.26
C VAL A 421 16.02 -6.73 5.42
N ASP A 422 17.02 -7.54 5.81
CA ASP A 422 18.40 -7.11 5.80
C ASP A 422 18.88 -7.02 4.34
N PRO A 423 19.24 -5.84 3.86
CA PRO A 423 19.69 -5.67 2.47
C PRO A 423 21.00 -6.42 2.18
N ASP A 424 21.78 -6.77 3.23
CA ASP A 424 23.04 -7.49 3.11
C ASP A 424 22.89 -9.02 3.26
N ASP A 425 21.71 -9.54 3.64
CA ASP A 425 21.44 -10.96 3.77
C ASP A 425 20.72 -11.51 2.52
N ALA A 426 21.47 -12.28 1.71
CA ALA A 426 20.93 -12.96 0.51
C ALA A 426 19.75 -13.91 0.79
N ASN A 427 19.50 -14.29 2.05
CA ASN A 427 18.39 -15.15 2.45
C ASN A 427 17.18 -14.39 3.03
N ASN A 428 17.28 -13.10 3.24
CA ASN A 428 16.22 -12.14 3.61
C ASN A 428 15.24 -12.61 4.70
N LYS A 429 15.67 -13.47 5.60
CA LYS A 429 14.75 -14.23 6.43
C LYS A 429 14.55 -13.62 7.76
N ALA A 430 14.28 -12.65 8.18
CA ALA A 430 13.91 -12.29 9.56
C ALA A 430 14.61 -11.08 10.16
N TYR A 431 14.63 -9.99 9.42
CA TYR A 431 15.09 -8.73 10.00
C TYR A 431 13.97 -7.79 10.39
N ASP A 432 12.73 -8.29 10.44
CA ASP A 432 11.60 -7.48 10.91
C ASP A 432 11.75 -7.17 12.41
N LYS A 433 12.12 -5.94 12.72
CA LYS A 433 12.26 -5.40 14.08
C LYS A 433 11.06 -4.54 14.49
N ARG A 434 9.97 -4.61 13.74
CA ARG A 434 8.73 -3.92 14.14
C ARG A 434 8.18 -4.50 15.43
N LEU A 435 7.68 -3.63 16.30
CA LEU A 435 6.90 -4.06 17.47
C LEU A 435 5.60 -4.72 17.02
N THR A 436 5.14 -5.69 17.79
CA THR A 436 3.93 -6.46 17.53
C THR A 436 3.04 -6.51 18.78
N GLY A 437 1.83 -7.03 18.65
CA GLY A 437 0.97 -7.29 19.82
C GLY A 437 1.61 -8.19 20.87
N ALA A 438 2.56 -9.05 20.46
CA ALA A 438 3.25 -9.94 21.38
C ALA A 438 4.34 -9.23 22.21
N ASN A 439 4.88 -8.08 21.75
CA ASN A 439 6.04 -7.48 22.39
C ASN A 439 5.97 -5.96 22.62
N LEU A 440 4.89 -5.30 22.26
CA LEU A 440 4.72 -3.84 22.38
C LEU A 440 5.09 -3.31 23.78
N TYR A 441 4.67 -4.01 24.83
CA TYR A 441 4.88 -3.60 26.22
C TYR A 441 6.07 -4.26 26.90
N THR A 442 6.77 -5.17 26.24
CA THR A 442 7.87 -5.94 26.83
C THR A 442 9.22 -5.68 26.19
N ASN A 443 9.25 -5.12 24.98
CA ASN A 443 10.50 -4.80 24.28
C ASN A 443 11.02 -3.42 24.68
N THR A 444 11.67 -3.35 25.85
CA THR A 444 12.28 -2.12 26.38
C THR A 444 13.57 -1.72 25.66
N ASP A 445 14.20 -2.64 24.95
CA ASP A 445 15.50 -2.39 24.31
C ASP A 445 15.39 -1.42 23.13
N GLN A 446 14.33 -1.52 22.33
CA GLN A 446 14.09 -0.67 21.17
C GLN A 446 13.33 0.60 21.52
N VAL A 447 12.42 0.55 22.50
CA VAL A 447 11.56 1.70 22.85
C VAL A 447 12.39 2.83 23.43
N ILE A 448 12.22 4.05 22.90
CA ILE A 448 12.87 5.27 23.42
C ILE A 448 11.88 6.16 24.16
N ALA A 449 10.62 6.20 23.73
CA ALA A 449 9.56 6.85 24.49
C ALA A 449 8.23 6.15 24.27
N MET A 450 7.40 6.13 25.32
CA MET A 450 6.07 5.56 25.29
C MET A 450 5.14 6.39 26.18
N ALA A 451 3.87 6.41 25.83
CA ALA A 451 2.79 6.90 26.67
C ALA A 451 1.57 6.02 26.49
N THR A 452 0.84 5.80 27.57
CA THR A 452 -0.39 5.00 27.58
C THR A 452 -1.53 5.77 28.23
N PHE A 453 -2.72 5.55 27.71
CA PHE A 453 -3.97 6.12 28.24
C PHE A 453 -5.02 5.01 28.30
N SER A 454 -5.86 5.00 29.31
CA SER A 454 -7.05 4.15 29.37
C SER A 454 -8.22 4.92 29.98
N SER A 455 -9.43 4.56 29.58
CA SER A 455 -10.65 5.20 30.10
C SER A 455 -11.81 4.22 30.08
N GLY A 456 -12.64 4.32 31.14
CA GLY A 456 -13.98 3.75 31.15
C GLY A 456 -14.98 4.67 30.41
N VAL A 457 -16.26 4.62 30.81
CA VAL A 457 -17.37 5.36 30.17
C VAL A 457 -17.02 6.82 29.89
N GLN A 458 -17.23 7.23 28.63
CA GLN A 458 -17.09 8.60 28.17
C GLN A 458 -18.15 8.89 27.09
N GLU A 459 -19.30 9.43 27.48
CA GLU A 459 -20.47 9.58 26.60
C GLU A 459 -20.28 10.69 25.55
N ASP A 460 -19.68 11.82 25.97
CA ASP A 460 -19.39 12.94 25.08
C ASP A 460 -17.94 12.93 24.61
N TYR A 461 -17.67 13.56 23.45
CA TYR A 461 -16.29 13.71 22.99
C TYR A 461 -15.41 14.43 24.01
N LYS A 462 -14.30 13.81 24.33
CA LYS A 462 -13.27 14.37 25.20
C LYS A 462 -11.94 14.43 24.45
N ASP A 463 -11.33 15.61 24.51
CA ASP A 463 -10.03 15.86 23.93
C ASP A 463 -8.94 15.44 24.92
N ILE A 464 -7.96 14.69 24.45
CA ILE A 464 -6.82 14.20 25.22
C ILE A 464 -5.53 14.69 24.58
N THR A 465 -4.57 15.06 25.41
CA THR A 465 -3.17 15.23 25.04
C THR A 465 -2.35 14.17 25.78
N LEU A 466 -1.85 13.18 25.06
CA LEU A 466 -1.02 12.09 25.57
C LEU A 466 0.44 12.42 25.32
N THR A 467 1.16 12.89 26.36
CA THR A 467 2.57 13.29 26.26
C THR A 467 3.47 12.07 26.33
N LEU A 468 4.42 11.93 25.40
CA LEU A 468 5.39 10.84 25.39
C LEU A 468 6.44 11.04 26.49
N ASN A 469 6.72 9.97 27.24
CA ASN A 469 7.75 9.92 28.25
C ASN A 469 9.02 9.29 27.65
N TYR A 470 10.07 10.10 27.47
CA TYR A 470 11.34 9.64 26.95
C TYR A 470 12.19 8.99 28.05
N GLU A 471 12.51 7.72 27.88
CA GLU A 471 13.42 6.96 28.74
C GLU A 471 14.84 6.93 28.18
N LYS A 472 14.99 7.22 26.88
CA LYS A 472 16.26 7.31 26.17
C LYS A 472 16.29 8.58 25.33
N ASP A 473 17.50 9.11 25.10
CA ASP A 473 17.69 10.28 24.26
C ASP A 473 17.31 9.98 22.80
N TYR A 474 16.64 10.93 22.17
CA TYR A 474 16.38 10.90 20.73
C TYR A 474 17.63 11.38 19.97
N ASP A 475 18.11 10.58 19.02
CA ASP A 475 19.25 10.90 18.17
C ASP A 475 18.74 11.01 16.70
N PRO A 476 18.75 12.20 16.10
CA PRO A 476 18.23 12.41 14.75
C PRO A 476 19.02 11.68 13.64
N THR A 477 20.17 11.09 13.96
CA THR A 477 20.96 10.28 13.03
C THR A 477 20.53 8.81 12.98
N LYS A 478 19.65 8.40 13.89
CA LYS A 478 19.12 7.03 13.97
C LYS A 478 17.77 6.91 13.27
N LYS A 479 17.39 5.68 13.02
CA LYS A 479 16.11 5.34 12.37
C LYS A 479 15.07 4.95 13.41
N TYR A 480 13.89 5.54 13.31
CA TYR A 480 12.80 5.32 14.24
C TYR A 480 11.53 4.91 13.51
N ARG A 481 10.70 4.15 14.22
CA ARG A 481 9.30 3.95 13.86
C ARG A 481 8.41 4.53 14.97
N PHE A 482 7.29 5.11 14.57
CA PHE A 482 6.30 5.66 15.49
C PHE A 482 4.97 4.97 15.27
N ALA A 483 4.35 4.53 16.37
CA ALA A 483 3.03 3.94 16.38
C ALA A 483 2.11 4.67 17.35
N ILE A 484 0.83 4.75 16.96
CA ILE A 484 -0.30 5.02 17.82
C ILE A 484 -1.19 3.78 17.71
N VAL A 485 -1.62 3.23 18.82
CA VAL A 485 -2.48 2.05 18.89
C VAL A 485 -3.71 2.38 19.70
N PHE A 486 -4.88 2.36 19.09
CA PHE A 486 -6.19 2.46 19.74
C PHE A 486 -6.79 1.06 19.87
N SER A 487 -7.37 0.76 21.01
CA SER A 487 -8.02 -0.52 21.28
C SER A 487 -9.35 -0.32 22.01
N SER A 488 -10.39 -0.98 21.54
CA SER A 488 -11.73 -0.94 22.18
C SER A 488 -11.79 -1.73 23.49
N SER A 489 -10.81 -2.61 23.76
CA SER A 489 -10.61 -3.25 25.06
C SER A 489 -9.14 -3.18 25.47
N LYS A 490 -8.86 -2.67 26.66
CA LYS A 490 -7.53 -2.44 27.20
C LYS A 490 -6.63 -3.70 27.24
N ASN A 491 -7.24 -4.83 27.51
CA ASN A 491 -6.57 -6.13 27.53
C ASN A 491 -6.83 -6.95 26.25
N GLY A 492 -7.09 -6.29 25.12
CA GLY A 492 -7.32 -6.93 23.84
C GLY A 492 -6.14 -7.76 23.34
N ASP A 493 -4.89 -7.36 23.67
CA ASP A 493 -3.65 -8.12 23.45
C ASP A 493 -3.60 -9.44 24.23
N LYS A 494 -4.45 -9.58 25.27
CA LYS A 494 -4.62 -10.79 26.07
C LYS A 494 -5.95 -11.49 25.78
N PHE A 495 -6.62 -11.18 24.69
CA PHE A 495 -7.94 -11.67 24.32
C PHE A 495 -9.00 -11.54 25.44
N SER A 496 -8.87 -10.48 26.24
CA SER A 496 -9.77 -10.16 27.35
C SER A 496 -10.47 -8.82 27.07
N GLY A 497 -11.76 -8.74 27.43
CA GLY A 497 -12.59 -7.56 27.20
C GLY A 497 -14.07 -7.88 27.22
N ALA A 498 -14.90 -6.88 26.97
CA ALA A 498 -16.35 -7.03 26.93
C ALA A 498 -16.88 -6.87 25.50
N PRO A 499 -17.42 -7.91 24.86
CA PRO A 499 -18.10 -7.78 23.56
C PRO A 499 -19.15 -6.68 23.60
N GLY A 500 -19.13 -5.79 22.60
CA GLY A 500 -19.93 -4.57 22.54
C GLY A 500 -19.24 -3.33 23.07
N SER A 501 -18.07 -3.44 23.73
CA SER A 501 -17.25 -2.26 24.05
C SER A 501 -16.94 -1.49 22.78
N THR A 502 -17.25 -0.18 22.80
CA THR A 502 -17.17 0.68 21.61
C THR A 502 -16.35 1.92 21.90
N LEU A 503 -15.27 2.10 21.17
CA LEU A 503 -14.44 3.31 21.16
C LEU A 503 -14.68 4.05 19.85
N ILE A 504 -14.98 5.34 19.91
CA ILE A 504 -15.01 6.23 18.74
C ILE A 504 -13.86 7.20 18.89
N VAL A 505 -13.05 7.35 17.83
CA VAL A 505 -11.87 8.21 17.80
C VAL A 505 -11.94 9.14 16.61
N ASP A 506 -11.51 10.38 16.82
CA ASP A 506 -11.40 11.39 15.78
C ASP A 506 -10.28 12.40 16.09
N ASN A 507 -9.92 13.24 15.10
CA ASN A 507 -8.98 14.36 15.23
C ASN A 507 -7.63 13.97 15.86
N VAL A 508 -7.00 12.93 15.33
CA VAL A 508 -5.69 12.51 15.82
C VAL A 508 -4.60 13.43 15.27
N LYS A 509 -3.80 14.00 16.17
CA LYS A 509 -2.67 14.86 15.83
C LYS A 509 -1.42 14.44 16.58
N VAL A 510 -0.31 14.27 15.86
CA VAL A 510 1.02 14.07 16.44
C VAL A 510 1.72 15.42 16.51
N VAL A 511 2.07 15.86 17.70
CA VAL A 511 2.87 17.08 17.88
C VAL A 511 4.33 16.66 18.01
N ALA A 512 5.19 17.15 17.12
CA ALA A 512 6.62 16.90 17.14
C ALA A 512 7.42 18.12 17.58
N GLU A 513 8.64 17.88 18.07
CA GLU A 513 9.60 18.94 18.36
C GLU A 513 10.03 19.58 17.03
N LYS A 514 10.00 20.93 16.97
CA LYS A 514 10.39 21.73 15.81
C LYS A 514 11.91 21.87 15.64
#